data_d6b0868b4ecd03515a07b2c07a23e47d
#
_entry.id   d6b0868b4ecd03515a07b2c07a23e47d
#
_cell.length_a   1.000
_cell.length_b   1.000
_cell.length_c   1.000
_cell.angle_alpha   90.00
_cell.angle_beta   90.00
_cell.angle_gamma   90.00
#
_symmetry.space_group_name_H-M   'P 1'
#
loop_
_entity.id
_entity.type
_entity.pdbx_description
1 polymer ?
#
loop_
_entity_poly.entity_id
_entity_poly.type
_entity_poly.pdbx_seq_one_letter_code
_entity_poly.pdbx_strand_id
1 'polypeptide(L)'
;MKYNFDEIIDRKNAKRSYSTKWDDSARKARKYGFGETFPEDKICLQTADMDFKTAPAIIEAMKEVSEHGIYGYSAINDEYREAVCHWFSTRQNWHFNPEDIMHCNGTHPALVECIKRFTKPNEGIIVLTPSYSYHDDIENCNRIFVGVEMIEKDGYYTIDFEALEKALKNENNTLFVICHPHNPTGRVWNKEELTQMATLSRKYNVLMVSDEVHSDIIRKGITFYPMMSVVGSEGLITLTAVNKTFNLAGLSCTNIIVQDPKIKEKFNGYYSLPNPFGVAAVIAAYTESSDWVDALNEYLDETLKWCYNFINEKMPKAKCIIPEGSYVIWLDLRGYNLSDEEIKHKIINEAHLVLQGGSNFDSIYGQQFQRICIPSPRSMIQEAFERLYKVFE
;
A
#
# COMPACT_ATOMS: atom_id res chain seq x y z
N MET A 1 -18.74 1.00 -19.26
CA MET A 1 -18.56 0.97 -17.77
C MET A 1 -19.30 2.16 -17.15
N LYS A 2 -19.82 2.02 -15.93
CA LYS A 2 -20.53 3.10 -15.21
C LYS A 2 -19.56 4.26 -14.84
N TYR A 3 -18.28 3.94 -14.68
CA TYR A 3 -17.23 4.88 -14.30
C TYR A 3 -16.20 5.01 -15.42
N ASN A 4 -15.71 6.23 -15.65
CA ASN A 4 -14.73 6.51 -16.70
C ASN A 4 -13.31 6.64 -16.11
N PHE A 5 -12.57 5.55 -16.11
CA PHE A 5 -11.16 5.51 -15.68
C PHE A 5 -10.17 5.92 -16.80
N ASP A 6 -10.65 6.16 -18.03
CA ASP A 6 -9.83 6.66 -19.14
C ASP A 6 -9.84 8.19 -19.24
N GLU A 7 -10.55 8.89 -18.32
CA GLU A 7 -10.53 10.36 -18.25
C GLU A 7 -9.14 10.85 -17.86
N ILE A 8 -8.50 11.61 -18.74
CA ILE A 8 -7.22 12.26 -18.43
C ILE A 8 -7.48 13.50 -17.58
N ILE A 9 -6.98 13.49 -16.34
CA ILE A 9 -7.12 14.58 -15.39
C ILE A 9 -5.78 15.29 -15.28
N ASP A 10 -5.76 16.61 -15.58
CA ASP A 10 -4.57 17.43 -15.39
C ASP A 10 -4.28 17.62 -13.89
N ARG A 11 -3.35 16.82 -13.37
CA ARG A 11 -2.87 16.93 -11.98
C ARG A 11 -1.62 17.80 -11.84
N LYS A 12 -0.96 18.11 -12.95
CA LYS A 12 0.25 18.95 -12.97
C LYS A 12 -0.09 20.43 -12.87
N ASN A 13 -1.04 20.90 -13.71
CA ASN A 13 -1.37 22.31 -13.85
C ASN A 13 -2.69 22.67 -13.16
N ALA A 14 -3.45 21.67 -12.68
CA ALA A 14 -4.73 21.92 -12.04
C ALA A 14 -4.58 22.78 -10.79
N LYS A 15 -5.29 23.90 -10.78
CA LYS A 15 -5.38 24.75 -9.60
C LYS A 15 -5.88 23.93 -8.40
N ARG A 16 -5.14 23.95 -7.30
CA ARG A 16 -5.44 23.21 -6.05
C ARG A 16 -5.27 21.68 -6.14
N SER A 17 -4.46 21.18 -7.07
CA SER A 17 -4.11 19.76 -7.11
C SER A 17 -3.22 19.34 -5.92
N TYR A 18 -2.21 20.12 -5.57
CA TYR A 18 -1.24 19.85 -4.50
C TYR A 18 -0.63 18.45 -4.57
N SER A 19 -0.54 17.88 -5.76
CA SER A 19 -0.13 16.50 -5.95
C SER A 19 1.39 16.33 -5.79
N THR A 20 1.83 15.57 -4.79
CA THR A 20 3.26 15.22 -4.63
C THR A 20 3.76 14.28 -5.73
N LYS A 21 2.87 13.64 -6.48
CA LYS A 21 3.19 12.80 -7.63
C LYS A 21 3.57 13.63 -8.85
N TRP A 22 2.82 14.71 -9.12
CA TRP A 22 2.91 15.50 -10.35
C TRP A 22 3.54 16.89 -10.17
N ASP A 23 3.40 17.50 -9.01
CA ASP A 23 3.93 18.83 -8.69
C ASP A 23 5.36 18.70 -8.14
N ASP A 24 6.34 19.23 -8.89
CA ASP A 24 7.75 19.16 -8.52
C ASP A 24 8.05 19.95 -7.25
N SER A 25 7.35 21.04 -6.99
CA SER A 25 7.54 21.85 -5.78
C SER A 25 7.00 21.15 -4.54
N ALA A 26 5.81 20.54 -4.64
CA ALA A 26 5.23 19.72 -3.57
C ALA A 26 6.06 18.47 -3.28
N ARG A 27 6.62 17.86 -4.32
CA ARG A 27 7.50 16.70 -4.19
C ARG A 27 8.82 17.03 -3.50
N LYS A 28 9.46 18.14 -3.86
CA LYS A 28 10.70 18.61 -3.21
C LYS A 28 10.52 18.92 -1.72
N ALA A 29 9.31 19.32 -1.31
CA ALA A 29 8.98 19.56 0.08
C ALA A 29 8.87 18.27 0.91
N ARG A 30 8.64 17.11 0.27
CA ARG A 30 8.66 15.81 0.92
C ARG A 30 10.10 15.35 1.13
N LYS A 31 10.46 15.01 2.36
CA LYS A 31 11.79 14.46 2.72
C LYS A 31 12.09 13.10 2.05
N TYR A 32 11.08 12.44 1.50
CA TYR A 32 11.23 11.15 0.86
C TYR A 32 11.58 11.32 -0.62
N GLY A 33 12.85 11.22 -0.92
CA GLY A 33 13.52 11.00 -2.19
C GLY A 33 12.87 11.58 -3.45
N PHE A 34 13.56 11.95 -4.41
CA PHE A 34 13.31 12.61 -5.67
C PHE A 34 13.61 14.14 -5.62
N GLY A 35 14.75 14.51 -5.00
CA GLY A 35 15.28 15.87 -5.10
C GLY A 35 15.69 16.29 -6.52
N GLU A 36 15.38 15.46 -7.53
CA GLU A 36 15.79 15.63 -8.92
C GLU A 36 14.80 16.50 -9.70
N THR A 37 15.32 17.19 -10.71
CA THR A 37 14.49 17.89 -11.70
C THR A 37 14.14 16.88 -12.80
N PHE A 38 12.88 16.74 -13.12
CA PHE A 38 12.40 15.82 -14.15
C PHE A 38 11.97 16.59 -15.41
N PRO A 39 11.99 15.95 -16.60
CA PRO A 39 11.48 16.53 -17.83
C PRO A 39 10.03 17.04 -17.69
N GLU A 40 9.68 18.06 -18.48
CA GLU A 40 8.34 18.66 -18.38
C GLU A 40 7.23 17.72 -18.84
N ASP A 41 7.50 16.87 -19.84
CA ASP A 41 6.59 15.88 -20.43
C ASP A 41 6.65 14.51 -19.74
N LYS A 42 7.16 14.48 -18.50
CA LYS A 42 7.25 13.26 -17.70
C LYS A 42 5.91 12.61 -17.44
N ILE A 43 5.92 11.28 -17.38
CA ILE A 43 4.81 10.48 -16.86
C ILE A 43 5.22 9.94 -15.47
N CYS A 44 4.40 10.21 -14.47
CA CYS A 44 4.70 9.89 -13.07
C CYS A 44 3.95 8.63 -12.61
N LEU A 45 4.67 7.54 -12.37
CA LEU A 45 4.12 6.24 -11.93
C LEU A 45 4.81 5.69 -10.67
N GLN A 46 5.47 6.57 -9.90
CA GLN A 46 6.26 6.19 -8.71
C GLN A 46 5.42 6.11 -7.43
N THR A 47 4.41 6.97 -7.30
CA THR A 47 3.61 7.09 -6.07
C THR A 47 2.39 6.18 -6.15
N ALA A 48 2.14 5.42 -5.09
CA ALA A 48 0.97 4.56 -5.00
C ALA A 48 -0.29 5.36 -4.62
N ASP A 49 -0.67 6.30 -5.50
CA ASP A 49 -1.97 6.96 -5.60
C ASP A 49 -2.50 6.83 -7.03
N MET A 50 -3.77 7.12 -7.24
CA MET A 50 -4.42 6.97 -8.54
C MET A 50 -4.54 8.30 -9.28
N ASP A 51 -4.57 8.25 -10.60
CA ASP A 51 -4.92 9.38 -11.47
C ASP A 51 -6.41 9.37 -11.86
N PHE A 52 -7.25 8.71 -11.06
CA PHE A 52 -8.70 8.63 -11.20
C PHE A 52 -9.39 9.49 -10.15
N LYS A 53 -10.57 10.03 -10.48
CA LYS A 53 -11.48 10.57 -9.47
C LYS A 53 -11.92 9.44 -8.54
N THR A 54 -12.06 9.74 -7.26
CA THR A 54 -12.70 8.81 -6.32
C THR A 54 -14.19 8.62 -6.65
N ALA A 55 -14.85 7.69 -5.96
CA ALA A 55 -16.26 7.41 -6.20
C ALA A 55 -17.15 8.67 -6.04
N PRO A 56 -18.18 8.85 -6.89
CA PRO A 56 -19.04 10.04 -6.85
C PRO A 56 -19.70 10.27 -5.47
N ALA A 57 -20.15 9.22 -4.79
CA ALA A 57 -20.76 9.33 -3.46
C ALA A 57 -19.79 9.96 -2.44
N ILE A 58 -18.50 9.62 -2.51
CA ILE A 58 -17.47 10.21 -1.65
C ILE A 58 -17.31 11.72 -1.93
N ILE A 59 -17.36 12.11 -3.20
CA ILE A 59 -17.27 13.53 -3.60
C ILE A 59 -18.45 14.31 -3.05
N GLU A 60 -19.67 13.76 -3.16
CA GLU A 60 -20.88 14.41 -2.64
C GLU A 60 -20.84 14.53 -1.10
N ALA A 61 -20.47 13.48 -0.38
CA ALA A 61 -20.32 13.53 1.07
C ALA A 61 -19.32 14.62 1.52
N MET A 62 -18.20 14.77 0.80
CA MET A 62 -17.24 15.84 1.09
C MET A 62 -17.79 17.23 0.75
N LYS A 63 -18.64 17.37 -0.26
CA LYS A 63 -19.31 18.65 -0.56
C LYS A 63 -20.26 19.06 0.55
N GLU A 64 -21.04 18.13 1.09
CA GLU A 64 -21.94 18.40 2.22
C GLU A 64 -21.18 18.93 3.42
N VAL A 65 -20.01 18.32 3.77
CA VAL A 65 -19.14 18.86 4.82
C VAL A 65 -18.65 20.28 4.49
N SER A 66 -18.30 20.51 3.22
CA SER A 66 -17.84 21.84 2.77
C SER A 66 -18.93 22.89 2.87
N GLU A 67 -20.17 22.55 2.48
CA GLU A 67 -21.33 23.42 2.52
C GLU A 67 -21.79 23.73 3.94
N HIS A 68 -21.65 22.76 4.87
CA HIS A 68 -21.89 23.00 6.29
C HIS A 68 -20.99 24.09 6.88
N GLY A 69 -19.73 24.19 6.41
CA GLY A 69 -18.83 25.31 6.66
C GLY A 69 -18.27 25.42 8.08
N ILE A 70 -18.47 24.43 8.96
CA ILE A 70 -17.94 24.38 10.34
C ILE A 70 -17.01 23.20 10.46
N TYR A 71 -15.70 23.46 10.66
CA TYR A 71 -14.64 22.45 10.69
C TYR A 71 -14.00 22.39 12.08
N GLY A 72 -14.84 22.16 13.10
CA GLY A 72 -14.41 21.99 14.49
C GLY A 72 -13.78 20.62 14.75
N TYR A 73 -13.53 20.33 16.03
CA TYR A 73 -13.03 19.01 16.42
C TYR A 73 -14.03 17.91 16.07
N SER A 74 -13.53 16.85 15.44
CA SER A 74 -14.32 15.70 15.00
C SER A 74 -13.81 14.41 15.66
N ALA A 75 -14.69 13.42 15.75
CA ALA A 75 -14.37 12.07 16.19
C ALA A 75 -15.07 11.07 15.29
N ILE A 76 -14.57 9.84 15.24
CA ILE A 76 -15.33 8.74 14.63
C ILE A 76 -16.55 8.44 15.51
N ASN A 77 -17.72 8.42 14.89
CA ASN A 77 -19.01 8.11 15.51
C ASN A 77 -19.44 6.66 15.26
N ASP A 78 -20.61 6.29 15.72
CA ASP A 78 -21.16 4.93 15.53
C ASP A 78 -21.36 4.61 14.05
N GLU A 79 -21.88 5.56 13.26
CA GLU A 79 -22.07 5.41 11.81
C GLU A 79 -20.77 5.08 11.08
N TYR A 80 -19.66 5.76 11.41
CA TYR A 80 -18.34 5.44 10.88
C TYR A 80 -17.92 4.01 11.21
N ARG A 81 -18.09 3.61 12.48
CA ARG A 81 -17.68 2.27 12.95
C ARG A 81 -18.53 1.17 12.33
N GLU A 82 -19.84 1.39 12.23
CA GLU A 82 -20.78 0.49 11.58
C GLU A 82 -20.47 0.35 10.08
N ALA A 83 -20.15 1.45 9.38
CA ALA A 83 -19.74 1.41 7.98
C ALA A 83 -18.48 0.57 7.78
N VAL A 84 -17.48 0.72 8.65
CA VAL A 84 -16.25 -0.11 8.61
C VAL A 84 -16.58 -1.58 8.85
N CYS A 85 -17.35 -1.92 9.89
CA CYS A 85 -17.74 -3.30 10.18
C CYS A 85 -18.57 -3.91 9.02
N HIS A 86 -19.50 -3.15 8.46
CA HIS A 86 -20.32 -3.58 7.33
C HIS A 86 -19.47 -3.92 6.11
N TRP A 87 -18.51 -3.04 5.75
CA TRP A 87 -17.63 -3.28 4.61
C TRP A 87 -16.87 -4.59 4.71
N PHE A 88 -16.16 -4.80 5.81
CA PHE A 88 -15.33 -5.99 5.99
C PHE A 88 -16.17 -7.26 6.15
N SER A 89 -17.34 -7.20 6.80
CA SER A 89 -18.23 -8.34 6.92
C SER A 89 -18.83 -8.78 5.56
N THR A 90 -19.21 -7.82 4.73
CA THR A 90 -19.86 -8.12 3.44
C THR A 90 -18.87 -8.47 2.33
N ARG A 91 -17.73 -7.81 2.27
CA ARG A 91 -16.78 -8.01 1.18
C ARG A 91 -15.67 -9.03 1.48
N GLN A 92 -15.31 -9.20 2.75
CA GLN A 92 -14.18 -10.04 3.14
C GLN A 92 -14.54 -11.13 4.16
N ASN A 93 -15.84 -11.24 4.53
CA ASN A 93 -16.34 -12.18 5.54
C ASN A 93 -15.55 -12.12 6.86
N TRP A 94 -15.17 -10.89 7.26
CA TRP A 94 -14.46 -10.63 8.51
C TRP A 94 -15.36 -9.83 9.46
N HIS A 95 -15.60 -10.39 10.65
CA HIS A 95 -16.51 -9.84 11.65
C HIS A 95 -15.73 -9.38 12.88
N PHE A 96 -15.96 -8.15 13.30
CA PHE A 96 -15.43 -7.55 14.52
C PHE A 96 -16.41 -6.51 15.04
N ASN A 97 -16.20 -6.06 16.30
CA ASN A 97 -17.12 -5.13 16.91
C ASN A 97 -16.72 -3.66 16.65
N PRO A 98 -17.66 -2.71 16.62
CA PRO A 98 -17.39 -1.29 16.45
C PRO A 98 -16.35 -0.73 17.44
N GLU A 99 -16.34 -1.22 18.68
CA GLU A 99 -15.38 -0.83 19.73
C GLU A 99 -13.95 -1.37 19.53
N ASP A 100 -13.74 -2.26 18.57
CA ASP A 100 -12.40 -2.75 18.21
C ASP A 100 -11.66 -1.79 17.27
N ILE A 101 -12.36 -0.74 16.78
CA ILE A 101 -11.85 0.21 15.80
C ILE A 101 -11.33 1.46 16.49
N MET A 102 -10.08 1.79 16.25
CA MET A 102 -9.46 3.07 16.61
C MET A 102 -9.04 3.79 15.33
N HIS A 103 -9.26 5.09 15.27
CA HIS A 103 -8.82 5.92 14.13
C HIS A 103 -7.37 6.38 14.31
N CYS A 104 -6.64 6.49 13.20
CA CYS A 104 -5.33 7.14 13.15
C CYS A 104 -5.20 8.00 11.88
N ASN A 105 -4.46 9.10 11.99
CA ASN A 105 -4.24 10.05 10.88
C ASN A 105 -3.19 9.53 9.87
N GLY A 106 -3.42 8.34 9.31
CA GLY A 106 -2.60 7.71 8.28
C GLY A 106 -1.94 6.40 8.73
N THR A 107 -1.56 5.57 7.76
CA THR A 107 -1.02 4.23 8.01
C THR A 107 0.38 4.27 8.62
N HIS A 108 1.29 5.13 8.14
CA HIS A 108 2.60 5.34 8.78
C HIS A 108 2.47 5.79 10.25
N PRO A 109 1.68 6.82 10.59
CA PRO A 109 1.41 7.16 11.99
C PRO A 109 0.83 6.00 12.81
N ALA A 110 -0.05 5.18 12.23
CA ALA A 110 -0.62 4.03 12.92
C ALA A 110 0.44 2.96 13.22
N LEU A 111 1.32 2.67 12.26
CA LEU A 111 2.46 1.77 12.48
C LEU A 111 3.42 2.32 13.55
N VAL A 112 3.77 3.60 13.48
CA VAL A 112 4.62 4.28 14.48
C VAL A 112 4.01 4.20 15.87
N GLU A 113 2.69 4.34 15.98
CA GLU A 113 1.98 4.19 17.25
C GLU A 113 2.10 2.76 17.79
N CYS A 114 1.93 1.74 16.94
CA CYS A 114 2.16 0.35 17.31
C CYS A 114 3.60 0.10 17.76
N ILE A 115 4.58 0.57 16.98
CA ILE A 115 6.01 0.43 17.31
C ILE A 115 6.30 1.01 18.69
N LYS A 116 5.89 2.25 18.95
CA LYS A 116 6.18 2.94 20.23
C LYS A 116 5.52 2.30 21.43
N ARG A 117 4.31 1.73 21.29
CA ARG A 117 3.56 1.12 22.38
C ARG A 117 4.05 -0.25 22.76
N PHE A 118 4.50 -1.02 21.77
CA PHE A 118 4.75 -2.45 21.95
C PHE A 118 6.23 -2.82 21.91
N THR A 119 7.11 -1.90 21.57
CA THR A 119 8.55 -2.17 21.51
C THR A 119 9.35 -1.11 22.28
N LYS A 120 10.59 -1.43 22.62
CA LYS A 120 11.54 -0.52 23.26
C LYS A 120 12.62 -0.07 22.28
N PRO A 121 13.33 1.04 22.54
CA PRO A 121 14.51 1.42 21.76
C PRO A 121 15.51 0.27 21.64
N ASN A 122 16.09 0.11 20.46
CA ASN A 122 17.02 -0.95 20.07
C ASN A 122 16.43 -2.38 19.98
N GLU A 123 15.13 -2.55 20.17
CA GLU A 123 14.50 -3.83 19.81
C GLU A 123 14.33 -3.98 18.31
N GLY A 124 14.38 -5.21 17.81
CA GLY A 124 14.26 -5.53 16.40
C GLY A 124 12.80 -5.65 15.96
N ILE A 125 12.53 -5.14 14.76
CA ILE A 125 11.25 -5.26 14.08
C ILE A 125 11.46 -6.02 12.78
N ILE A 126 10.81 -7.17 12.66
CA ILE A 126 10.93 -8.06 11.51
C ILE A 126 10.04 -7.58 10.38
N VAL A 127 10.55 -7.61 9.14
CA VAL A 127 9.83 -7.31 7.90
C VAL A 127 10.29 -8.26 6.81
N LEU A 128 9.35 -8.77 5.99
CA LEU A 128 9.69 -9.55 4.79
C LEU A 128 10.21 -8.61 3.70
N THR A 129 11.35 -8.89 3.11
CA THR A 129 11.96 -8.05 2.05
C THR A 129 12.00 -8.75 0.68
N PRO A 130 11.94 -7.98 -0.45
CA PRO A 130 11.86 -6.51 -0.54
C PRO A 130 10.55 -5.97 0.04
N SER A 131 10.56 -4.83 0.72
CA SER A 131 9.38 -4.30 1.42
C SER A 131 9.14 -2.83 1.14
N TYR A 132 7.90 -2.39 1.35
CA TYR A 132 7.56 -0.99 1.44
C TYR A 132 8.39 -0.30 2.54
N SER A 133 8.52 1.04 2.49
CA SER A 133 9.43 1.85 3.31
C SER A 133 9.15 1.83 4.83
N TYR A 134 8.92 0.65 5.41
CA TYR A 134 8.78 0.50 6.87
C TYR A 134 10.08 0.78 7.62
N HIS A 135 11.24 0.62 6.97
CA HIS A 135 12.55 0.86 7.57
C HIS A 135 12.66 2.29 8.12
N ASP A 136 12.16 3.30 7.40
CA ASP A 136 12.20 4.70 7.86
C ASP A 136 11.40 4.89 9.16
N ASP A 137 10.19 4.31 9.25
CA ASP A 137 9.37 4.40 10.46
C ASP A 137 10.02 3.69 11.64
N ILE A 138 10.64 2.54 11.38
CA ILE A 138 11.32 1.72 12.38
C ILE A 138 12.55 2.44 12.92
N GLU A 139 13.42 2.92 12.06
CA GLU A 139 14.66 3.60 12.43
C GLU A 139 14.39 4.97 13.09
N ASN A 140 13.42 5.74 12.58
CA ASN A 140 13.00 7.01 13.19
C ASN A 140 12.40 6.81 14.60
N CYS A 141 11.96 5.61 14.92
CA CYS A 141 11.55 5.23 16.27
C CYS A 141 12.72 4.72 17.14
N ASN A 142 13.96 4.76 16.68
CA ASN A 142 15.13 4.14 17.31
C ASN A 142 14.97 2.62 17.54
N ARG A 143 14.41 1.91 16.57
CA ARG A 143 14.30 0.44 16.53
C ARG A 143 15.22 -0.10 15.44
N ILE A 144 15.49 -1.39 15.47
CA ILE A 144 16.36 -2.06 14.50
C ILE A 144 15.47 -2.70 13.42
N PHE A 145 15.68 -2.33 12.16
CA PHE A 145 15.06 -3.01 11.04
C PHE A 145 15.69 -4.39 10.84
N VAL A 146 14.87 -5.44 10.84
CA VAL A 146 15.30 -6.83 10.65
C VAL A 146 14.62 -7.37 9.40
N GLY A 147 15.29 -7.27 8.26
CA GLY A 147 14.82 -7.81 6.99
C GLY A 147 14.95 -9.33 6.94
N VAL A 148 13.87 -9.99 6.55
CA VAL A 148 13.86 -11.42 6.21
C VAL A 148 13.61 -11.54 4.73
N GLU A 149 14.64 -11.92 3.99
CA GLU A 149 14.59 -12.05 2.54
C GLU A 149 13.63 -13.15 2.11
N MET A 150 12.74 -12.82 1.17
CA MET A 150 11.87 -13.81 0.53
C MET A 150 12.61 -14.54 -0.60
N ILE A 151 12.19 -15.76 -0.88
CA ILE A 151 12.72 -16.56 -2.00
C ILE A 151 12.02 -16.12 -3.28
N GLU A 152 12.80 -15.58 -4.23
CA GLU A 152 12.32 -15.23 -5.57
C GLU A 152 12.59 -16.36 -6.54
N LYS A 153 11.56 -16.74 -7.30
CA LYS A 153 11.68 -17.67 -8.41
C LYS A 153 10.81 -17.23 -9.57
N ASP A 154 11.42 -16.86 -10.68
CA ASP A 154 10.74 -16.44 -11.92
C ASP A 154 9.74 -15.28 -11.70
N GLY A 155 10.10 -14.33 -10.83
CA GLY A 155 9.30 -13.17 -10.44
C GLY A 155 8.27 -13.44 -9.33
N TYR A 156 8.10 -14.70 -8.92
CA TYR A 156 7.19 -15.07 -7.84
C TYR A 156 7.95 -15.20 -6.51
N TYR A 157 7.41 -14.58 -5.46
CA TYR A 157 8.03 -14.52 -4.14
C TYR A 157 7.33 -15.43 -3.15
N THR A 158 8.09 -16.20 -2.40
CA THR A 158 7.61 -17.05 -1.30
C THR A 158 8.35 -16.73 -0.01
N ILE A 159 7.71 -17.00 1.12
CA ILE A 159 8.33 -16.76 2.43
C ILE A 159 9.37 -17.85 2.70
N ASP A 160 10.59 -17.45 3.06
CA ASP A 160 11.57 -18.34 3.69
C ASP A 160 11.21 -18.51 5.17
N PHE A 161 10.44 -19.54 5.48
CA PHE A 161 9.98 -19.81 6.84
C PHE A 161 11.11 -20.25 7.79
N GLU A 162 12.21 -20.77 7.29
CA GLU A 162 13.39 -21.10 8.12
C GLU A 162 14.10 -19.81 8.54
N ALA A 163 14.31 -18.90 7.61
CA ALA A 163 14.86 -17.57 7.88
C ALA A 163 13.94 -16.76 8.80
N LEU A 164 12.62 -16.78 8.56
CA LEU A 164 11.64 -16.12 9.41
C LEU A 164 11.66 -16.71 10.84
N GLU A 165 11.64 -18.01 11.01
CA GLU A 165 11.71 -18.65 12.34
C GLU A 165 13.00 -18.29 13.08
N LYS A 166 14.13 -18.24 12.37
CA LYS A 166 15.42 -17.80 12.94
C LYS A 166 15.36 -16.35 13.44
N ALA A 167 14.72 -15.45 12.68
CA ALA A 167 14.53 -14.06 13.10
C ALA A 167 13.59 -13.95 14.31
N LEU A 168 12.48 -14.68 14.30
CA LEU A 168 11.50 -14.70 15.40
C LEU A 168 12.09 -15.30 16.70
N LYS A 169 13.01 -16.24 16.61
CA LYS A 169 13.68 -16.86 17.76
C LYS A 169 14.63 -15.91 18.50
N ASN A 170 15.07 -14.83 17.88
CA ASN A 170 15.90 -13.82 18.53
C ASN A 170 15.03 -12.99 19.47
N GLU A 171 15.25 -13.13 20.78
CA GLU A 171 14.48 -12.47 21.84
C GLU A 171 14.52 -10.93 21.77
N ASN A 172 15.47 -10.35 21.03
CA ASN A 172 15.51 -8.91 20.80
C ASN A 172 14.51 -8.45 19.73
N ASN A 173 13.94 -9.36 18.95
CA ASN A 173 12.94 -9.05 17.94
C ASN A 173 11.54 -9.23 18.53
N THR A 174 10.80 -8.13 18.68
CA THR A 174 9.57 -8.09 19.46
C THR A 174 8.32 -7.77 18.64
N LEU A 175 8.49 -7.33 17.39
CA LEU A 175 7.40 -7.00 16.48
C LEU A 175 7.68 -7.57 15.09
N PHE A 176 6.63 -8.05 14.41
CA PHE A 176 6.66 -8.46 13.00
C PHE A 176 5.61 -7.67 12.21
N VAL A 177 6.06 -6.89 11.22
CA VAL A 177 5.19 -6.12 10.31
C VAL A 177 4.95 -6.93 9.06
N ILE A 178 3.68 -7.19 8.76
CA ILE A 178 3.24 -7.99 7.62
C ILE A 178 2.48 -7.09 6.65
N CYS A 179 2.95 -6.98 5.42
CA CYS A 179 2.23 -6.30 4.33
C CYS A 179 1.34 -7.30 3.60
N HIS A 180 0.03 -7.04 3.54
CA HIS A 180 -0.95 -7.99 2.99
C HIS A 180 -2.15 -7.29 2.33
N PRO A 181 -2.26 -7.25 1.00
CA PRO A 181 -1.32 -7.72 -0.06
C PRO A 181 0.05 -7.07 0.01
N HIS A 182 1.06 -7.83 -0.39
CA HIS A 182 2.45 -7.43 -0.24
C HIS A 182 2.89 -6.41 -1.31
N ASN A 183 3.48 -5.31 -0.88
CA ASN A 183 4.08 -4.29 -1.74
C ASN A 183 5.61 -4.29 -1.54
N PRO A 184 6.42 -4.52 -2.60
CA PRO A 184 6.10 -4.31 -4.01
C PRO A 184 5.72 -5.58 -4.81
N THR A 185 5.82 -6.78 -4.24
CA THR A 185 5.74 -8.04 -5.01
C THR A 185 4.33 -8.41 -5.49
N GLY A 186 3.30 -7.77 -4.93
CA GLY A 186 1.91 -8.03 -5.26
C GLY A 186 1.36 -9.37 -4.75
N ARG A 187 2.08 -10.07 -3.84
CA ARG A 187 1.62 -11.33 -3.25
C ARG A 187 0.40 -11.12 -2.35
N VAL A 188 -0.53 -12.07 -2.43
CA VAL A 188 -1.63 -12.24 -1.47
C VAL A 188 -1.36 -13.53 -0.71
N TRP A 189 -1.07 -13.40 0.60
CA TRP A 189 -0.74 -14.56 1.42
C TRP A 189 -1.93 -15.49 1.56
N ASN A 190 -1.74 -16.78 1.31
CA ASN A 190 -2.78 -17.77 1.47
C ASN A 190 -2.99 -18.14 2.96
N LYS A 191 -4.02 -18.95 3.26
CA LYS A 191 -4.36 -19.33 4.64
C LYS A 191 -3.24 -20.08 5.34
N GLU A 192 -2.52 -20.92 4.62
CA GLU A 192 -1.41 -21.71 5.12
C GLU A 192 -0.23 -20.82 5.51
N GLU A 193 0.14 -19.86 4.63
CA GLU A 193 1.19 -18.87 4.90
C GLU A 193 0.83 -17.99 6.11
N LEU A 194 -0.40 -17.46 6.16
CA LEU A 194 -0.90 -16.66 7.28
C LEU A 194 -0.87 -17.45 8.60
N THR A 195 -1.33 -18.70 8.57
CA THR A 195 -1.35 -19.59 9.75
C THR A 195 0.06 -19.87 10.24
N GLN A 196 1.00 -20.14 9.34
CA GLN A 196 2.38 -20.43 9.70
C GLN A 196 3.09 -19.20 10.28
N MET A 197 2.92 -18.02 9.69
CA MET A 197 3.42 -16.76 10.24
C MET A 197 2.92 -16.54 11.68
N ALA A 198 1.61 -16.67 11.89
CA ALA A 198 1.02 -16.47 13.22
C ALA A 198 1.47 -17.52 14.24
N THR A 199 1.54 -18.79 13.83
CA THR A 199 2.01 -19.89 14.71
C THR A 199 3.43 -19.66 15.19
N LEU A 200 4.33 -19.29 14.27
CA LEU A 200 5.72 -19.00 14.62
C LEU A 200 5.84 -17.75 15.48
N SER A 201 5.12 -16.67 15.15
CA SER A 201 5.15 -15.43 15.93
C SER A 201 4.66 -15.66 17.37
N ARG A 202 3.57 -16.38 17.56
CA ARG A 202 3.05 -16.75 18.89
C ARG A 202 4.01 -17.66 19.67
N LYS A 203 4.63 -18.62 19.00
CA LYS A 203 5.63 -19.51 19.61
C LYS A 203 6.79 -18.74 20.27
N TYR A 204 7.17 -17.61 19.67
CA TYR A 204 8.28 -16.79 20.16
C TYR A 204 7.83 -15.46 20.81
N ASN A 205 6.53 -15.30 21.10
CA ASN A 205 5.93 -14.10 21.71
C ASN A 205 6.22 -12.80 20.95
N VAL A 206 6.29 -12.84 19.63
CA VAL A 206 6.46 -11.67 18.77
C VAL A 206 5.08 -11.15 18.36
N LEU A 207 4.79 -9.87 18.65
CA LEU A 207 3.55 -9.21 18.23
C LEU A 207 3.52 -9.04 16.72
N MET A 208 2.35 -9.21 16.11
CA MET A 208 2.14 -9.00 14.68
C MET A 208 1.36 -7.72 14.41
N VAL A 209 1.77 -6.98 13.38
CA VAL A 209 1.00 -5.88 12.78
C VAL A 209 0.79 -6.21 11.30
N SER A 210 -0.46 -6.49 10.90
CA SER A 210 -0.83 -6.72 9.50
C SER A 210 -1.29 -5.41 8.86
N ASP A 211 -0.53 -4.92 7.89
CA ASP A 211 -0.89 -3.78 7.06
C ASP A 211 -1.69 -4.26 5.86
N GLU A 212 -3.02 -4.10 5.94
CA GLU A 212 -3.99 -4.58 4.96
C GLU A 212 -4.63 -3.45 4.13
N VAL A 213 -3.93 -2.34 3.97
CA VAL A 213 -4.47 -1.16 3.24
C VAL A 213 -4.70 -1.39 1.74
N HIS A 214 -4.18 -2.47 1.17
CA HIS A 214 -4.42 -2.88 -0.21
C HIS A 214 -5.49 -3.99 -0.36
N SER A 215 -6.16 -4.38 0.72
CA SER A 215 -7.02 -5.58 0.80
C SER A 215 -8.20 -5.64 -0.17
N ASP A 216 -8.68 -4.51 -0.66
CA ASP A 216 -9.80 -4.46 -1.62
C ASP A 216 -9.35 -4.53 -3.10
N ILE A 217 -8.04 -4.44 -3.35
CA ILE A 217 -7.48 -4.40 -4.71
C ILE A 217 -6.88 -5.76 -5.03
N ILE A 218 -7.74 -6.69 -5.41
CA ILE A 218 -7.44 -8.12 -5.58
C ILE A 218 -7.80 -8.56 -7.00
N ARG A 219 -6.94 -9.38 -7.59
CA ARG A 219 -7.15 -9.87 -8.98
C ARG A 219 -8.25 -10.91 -9.04
N LYS A 220 -8.95 -10.94 -10.16
CA LYS A 220 -10.00 -11.93 -10.42
C LYS A 220 -9.45 -13.36 -10.26
N GLY A 221 -10.14 -14.16 -9.45
CA GLY A 221 -9.75 -15.54 -9.16
C GLY A 221 -8.82 -15.71 -7.94
N ILE A 222 -8.31 -14.62 -7.37
CA ILE A 222 -7.57 -14.63 -6.11
C ILE A 222 -8.53 -14.33 -4.97
N THR A 223 -8.38 -15.04 -3.85
CA THR A 223 -9.17 -14.78 -2.64
C THR A 223 -8.25 -14.14 -1.60
N PHE A 224 -8.62 -12.95 -1.17
CA PHE A 224 -8.00 -12.30 -0.03
C PHE A 224 -8.66 -12.79 1.27
N TYR A 225 -7.84 -13.07 2.26
CA TYR A 225 -8.28 -13.43 3.59
C TYR A 225 -7.69 -12.45 4.59
N PRO A 226 -8.49 -11.59 5.26
CA PRO A 226 -7.98 -10.78 6.37
C PRO A 226 -7.26 -11.67 7.37
N MET A 227 -6.03 -11.33 7.75
CA MET A 227 -5.20 -12.21 8.56
C MET A 227 -5.92 -12.61 9.86
N MET A 228 -6.55 -11.63 10.53
CA MET A 228 -7.26 -11.86 11.79
C MET A 228 -8.46 -12.82 11.63
N SER A 229 -9.09 -12.87 10.45
CA SER A 229 -10.19 -13.82 10.16
C SER A 229 -9.72 -15.27 10.05
N VAL A 230 -8.44 -15.48 9.72
CA VAL A 230 -7.85 -16.82 9.57
C VAL A 230 -7.25 -17.31 10.88
N VAL A 231 -6.46 -16.45 11.54
CA VAL A 231 -5.61 -16.87 12.67
C VAL A 231 -6.13 -16.42 14.03
N GLY A 232 -7.24 -15.67 14.07
CA GLY A 232 -7.76 -15.06 15.30
C GLY A 232 -6.93 -13.85 15.75
N SER A 233 -7.36 -13.21 16.82
CA SER A 233 -6.86 -11.90 17.25
C SER A 233 -5.64 -11.94 18.18
N GLU A 234 -5.29 -13.10 18.73
CA GLU A 234 -4.22 -13.20 19.71
C GLU A 234 -2.88 -12.74 19.14
N GLY A 235 -2.29 -11.72 19.78
CA GLY A 235 -1.00 -11.17 19.37
C GLY A 235 -1.02 -10.47 18.00
N LEU A 236 -2.17 -9.97 17.53
CA LEU A 236 -2.32 -9.37 16.20
C LEU A 236 -3.07 -8.04 16.24
N ILE A 237 -2.52 -7.06 15.53
CA ILE A 237 -3.14 -5.77 15.20
C ILE A 237 -3.31 -5.72 13.69
N THR A 238 -4.45 -5.26 13.18
CA THR A 238 -4.65 -5.05 11.74
C THR A 238 -4.85 -3.56 11.43
N LEU A 239 -4.15 -3.08 10.41
CA LEU A 239 -4.29 -1.73 9.88
C LEU A 239 -5.07 -1.78 8.56
N THR A 240 -6.16 -1.01 8.47
CA THR A 240 -6.96 -0.89 7.25
C THR A 240 -7.18 0.58 6.89
N ALA A 241 -7.37 0.89 5.61
CA ALA A 241 -7.59 2.27 5.20
C ALA A 241 -8.29 2.37 3.84
N VAL A 242 -9.06 3.43 3.65
CA VAL A 242 -9.65 3.81 2.35
C VAL A 242 -8.62 4.40 1.37
N ASN A 243 -7.40 4.62 1.82
CA ASN A 243 -6.37 5.40 1.14
C ASN A 243 -6.00 4.84 -0.23
N LYS A 244 -5.90 3.52 -0.36
CA LYS A 244 -5.50 2.84 -1.59
C LYS A 244 -6.69 2.47 -2.44
N THR A 245 -7.74 1.94 -1.81
CA THR A 245 -8.96 1.50 -2.49
C THR A 245 -9.67 2.64 -3.20
N PHE A 246 -9.82 3.80 -2.53
CA PHE A 246 -10.61 4.93 -3.02
C PHE A 246 -9.79 6.17 -3.36
N ASN A 247 -8.46 6.05 -3.43
CA ASN A 247 -7.58 7.18 -3.72
C ASN A 247 -7.68 8.35 -2.72
N LEU A 248 -7.82 8.05 -1.43
CA LEU A 248 -8.06 9.00 -0.36
C LEU A 248 -6.87 9.21 0.58
N ALA A 249 -5.64 8.96 0.10
CA ALA A 249 -4.44 9.10 0.93
C ALA A 249 -4.28 10.50 1.56
N GLY A 250 -4.72 11.54 0.85
CA GLY A 250 -4.69 12.92 1.33
C GLY A 250 -5.64 13.22 2.51
N LEU A 251 -6.62 12.35 2.78
CA LEU A 251 -7.54 12.49 3.91
C LEU A 251 -7.02 11.84 5.19
N SER A 252 -5.96 11.04 5.08
CA SER A 252 -5.23 10.45 6.24
C SER A 252 -6.12 9.66 7.19
N CYS A 253 -7.02 8.80 6.68
CA CYS A 253 -7.91 7.97 7.49
C CYS A 253 -7.45 6.52 7.49
N THR A 254 -7.02 6.03 8.65
CA THR A 254 -6.60 4.65 8.88
C THR A 254 -7.30 4.11 10.12
N ASN A 255 -7.75 2.86 10.05
CA ASN A 255 -8.28 2.14 11.19
C ASN A 255 -7.20 1.23 11.76
N ILE A 256 -7.02 1.27 13.07
CA ILE A 256 -6.29 0.28 13.87
C ILE A 256 -7.33 -0.64 14.46
N ILE A 257 -7.39 -1.90 14.03
CA ILE A 257 -8.37 -2.88 14.49
C ILE A 257 -7.68 -3.81 15.49
N VAL A 258 -8.21 -3.86 16.72
CA VAL A 258 -7.66 -4.61 17.84
C VAL A 258 -8.78 -5.36 18.56
N GLN A 259 -8.78 -6.69 18.43
CA GLN A 259 -9.73 -7.57 19.12
C GLN A 259 -9.11 -8.27 20.34
N ASP A 260 -7.78 -8.37 20.44
CA ASP A 260 -7.09 -8.94 21.61
C ASP A 260 -7.22 -7.99 22.82
N PRO A 261 -7.86 -8.42 23.94
CA PRO A 261 -8.04 -7.56 25.10
C PRO A 261 -6.74 -7.05 25.72
N LYS A 262 -5.68 -7.87 25.70
CA LYS A 262 -4.36 -7.50 26.25
C LYS A 262 -3.69 -6.40 25.43
N ILE A 263 -3.86 -6.46 24.12
CA ILE A 263 -3.38 -5.43 23.20
C ILE A 263 -4.23 -4.18 23.37
N LYS A 264 -5.56 -4.32 23.41
CA LYS A 264 -6.51 -3.21 23.56
C LYS A 264 -6.26 -2.40 24.82
N GLU A 265 -5.91 -3.06 25.92
CA GLU A 265 -5.52 -2.39 27.18
C GLU A 265 -4.32 -1.43 27.02
N LYS A 266 -3.36 -1.78 26.16
CA LYS A 266 -2.21 -0.93 25.85
C LYS A 266 -2.56 0.34 25.08
N PHE A 267 -3.74 0.40 24.47
CA PHE A 267 -4.28 1.58 23.82
C PHE A 267 -5.13 2.45 24.74
N ASN A 268 -5.26 2.13 26.03
CA ASN A 268 -5.96 2.99 26.99
C ASN A 268 -5.34 4.40 26.97
N GLY A 269 -6.21 5.42 26.82
CA GLY A 269 -5.79 6.80 26.65
C GLY A 269 -5.30 7.17 25.25
N TYR A 270 -5.36 6.25 24.28
CA TYR A 270 -5.12 6.58 22.87
C TYR A 270 -6.20 7.55 22.37
N TYR A 271 -5.75 8.58 21.68
CA TYR A 271 -6.60 9.63 21.18
C TYR A 271 -6.14 10.09 19.81
N SER A 272 -7.06 10.17 18.87
CA SER A 272 -6.84 10.68 17.52
C SER A 272 -8.05 11.48 17.06
N LEU A 273 -7.81 12.61 16.42
CA LEU A 273 -8.84 13.48 15.85
C LEU A 273 -8.82 13.36 14.33
N PRO A 274 -9.80 12.70 13.72
CA PRO A 274 -9.97 12.73 12.28
C PRO A 274 -10.41 14.13 11.83
N ASN A 275 -10.16 14.45 10.56
CA ASN A 275 -10.82 15.61 9.96
C ASN A 275 -12.24 15.22 9.50
N PRO A 276 -13.23 16.17 9.49
CA PRO A 276 -14.61 15.85 9.16
C PRO A 276 -14.81 15.36 7.72
N PHE A 277 -13.99 15.80 6.77
CA PHE A 277 -14.02 15.30 5.40
C PHE A 277 -13.61 13.83 5.32
N GLY A 278 -12.63 13.43 6.14
CA GLY A 278 -12.19 12.04 6.24
C GLY A 278 -13.28 11.13 6.81
N VAL A 279 -14.00 11.58 7.85
CA VAL A 279 -15.10 10.82 8.43
C VAL A 279 -16.22 10.60 7.39
N ALA A 280 -16.69 11.66 6.76
CA ALA A 280 -17.73 11.58 5.74
C ALA A 280 -17.30 10.72 4.53
N ALA A 281 -16.05 10.88 4.10
CA ALA A 281 -15.51 10.10 2.99
C ALA A 281 -15.43 8.59 3.29
N VAL A 282 -15.05 8.19 4.51
CA VAL A 282 -15.00 6.78 4.90
C VAL A 282 -16.39 6.18 4.98
N ILE A 283 -17.37 6.89 5.53
CA ILE A 283 -18.77 6.43 5.58
C ILE A 283 -19.27 6.21 4.14
N ALA A 284 -19.20 7.20 3.26
CA ALA A 284 -19.66 7.09 1.87
C ALA A 284 -18.88 6.03 1.07
N ALA A 285 -17.58 5.87 1.33
CA ALA A 285 -16.77 4.84 0.70
C ALA A 285 -17.30 3.43 1.01
N TYR A 286 -17.58 3.16 2.26
CA TYR A 286 -17.93 1.82 2.72
C TYR A 286 -19.43 1.49 2.66
N THR A 287 -20.30 2.51 2.54
CA THR A 287 -21.75 2.28 2.43
C THR A 287 -22.29 2.39 1.00
N GLU A 288 -21.66 3.20 0.13
CA GLU A 288 -22.24 3.58 -1.16
C GLU A 288 -21.34 3.32 -2.37
N SER A 289 -20.09 2.86 -2.17
CA SER A 289 -19.09 2.85 -3.26
C SER A 289 -18.55 1.47 -3.61
N SER A 290 -19.26 0.39 -3.25
CA SER A 290 -18.83 -0.99 -3.51
C SER A 290 -18.67 -1.28 -5.00
N ASP A 291 -19.62 -0.85 -5.82
CA ASP A 291 -19.62 -1.05 -7.28
C ASP A 291 -18.50 -0.27 -7.99
N TRP A 292 -18.06 0.86 -7.39
CA TRP A 292 -16.90 1.58 -7.92
C TRP A 292 -15.62 0.77 -7.74
N VAL A 293 -15.45 0.09 -6.61
CA VAL A 293 -14.30 -0.79 -6.35
C VAL A 293 -14.31 -1.99 -7.30
N ASP A 294 -15.47 -2.57 -7.57
CA ASP A 294 -15.59 -3.68 -8.50
C ASP A 294 -15.20 -3.26 -9.92
N ALA A 295 -15.69 -2.09 -10.37
CA ALA A 295 -15.32 -1.52 -11.67
C ALA A 295 -13.83 -1.13 -11.75
N LEU A 296 -13.24 -0.63 -10.65
CA LEU A 296 -11.81 -0.35 -10.57
C LEU A 296 -10.99 -1.63 -10.73
N ASN A 297 -11.33 -2.70 -10.01
CA ASN A 297 -10.61 -3.97 -10.09
C ASN A 297 -10.69 -4.56 -11.51
N GLU A 298 -11.85 -4.49 -12.16
CA GLU A 298 -12.00 -4.93 -13.56
C GLU A 298 -11.08 -4.14 -14.51
N TYR A 299 -11.06 -2.81 -14.37
CA TYR A 299 -10.19 -1.94 -15.18
C TYR A 299 -8.71 -2.23 -14.94
N LEU A 300 -8.31 -2.44 -13.69
CA LEU A 300 -6.94 -2.78 -13.31
C LEU A 300 -6.54 -4.16 -13.82
N ASP A 301 -7.42 -5.16 -13.78
CA ASP A 301 -7.16 -6.50 -14.30
C ASP A 301 -6.83 -6.48 -15.79
N GLU A 302 -7.62 -5.74 -16.59
CA GLU A 302 -7.37 -5.57 -18.02
C GLU A 302 -6.06 -4.82 -18.29
N THR A 303 -5.80 -3.76 -17.52
CA THR A 303 -4.58 -2.94 -17.68
C THR A 303 -3.33 -3.75 -17.31
N LEU A 304 -3.35 -4.47 -16.20
CA LEU A 304 -2.24 -5.35 -15.78
C LEU A 304 -1.96 -6.47 -16.79
N LYS A 305 -3.03 -7.08 -17.33
CA LYS A 305 -2.89 -8.08 -18.37
C LYS A 305 -2.24 -7.52 -19.64
N TRP A 306 -2.64 -6.30 -20.03
CA TRP A 306 -2.01 -5.60 -21.15
C TRP A 306 -0.53 -5.34 -20.89
N CYS A 307 -0.17 -4.81 -19.73
CA CYS A 307 1.22 -4.54 -19.33
C CYS A 307 2.07 -5.82 -19.36
N TYR A 308 1.56 -6.90 -18.78
CA TYR A 308 2.24 -8.19 -18.75
C TYR A 308 2.51 -8.73 -20.18
N ASN A 309 1.50 -8.69 -21.05
CA ASN A 309 1.66 -9.13 -22.45
C ASN A 309 2.67 -8.24 -23.18
N PHE A 310 2.60 -6.92 -23.01
CA PHE A 310 3.53 -5.98 -23.64
C PHE A 310 4.98 -6.27 -23.24
N ILE A 311 5.26 -6.49 -21.95
CA ILE A 311 6.61 -6.81 -21.48
C ILE A 311 7.09 -8.11 -22.11
N ASN A 312 6.30 -9.18 -22.05
CA ASN A 312 6.71 -10.48 -22.57
C ASN A 312 6.93 -10.49 -24.09
N GLU A 313 6.13 -9.71 -24.85
CA GLU A 313 6.22 -9.67 -26.31
C GLU A 313 7.30 -8.71 -26.82
N LYS A 314 7.48 -7.58 -26.14
CA LYS A 314 8.31 -6.47 -26.62
C LYS A 314 9.63 -6.33 -25.86
N MET A 315 9.71 -6.74 -24.59
CA MET A 315 10.88 -6.54 -23.74
C MET A 315 11.39 -7.88 -23.17
N PRO A 316 11.94 -8.78 -24.01
CA PRO A 316 12.24 -10.16 -23.62
C PRO A 316 13.32 -10.28 -22.54
N LYS A 317 14.08 -9.22 -22.25
CA LYS A 317 15.07 -9.18 -21.19
C LYS A 317 14.49 -8.65 -19.87
N ALA A 318 13.31 -8.02 -19.90
CA ALA A 318 12.57 -7.64 -18.71
C ALA A 318 11.65 -8.77 -18.26
N LYS A 319 11.36 -8.85 -16.95
CA LYS A 319 10.41 -9.82 -16.42
C LYS A 319 9.46 -9.15 -15.43
N CYS A 320 8.24 -9.60 -15.42
CA CYS A 320 7.27 -9.32 -14.35
C CYS A 320 6.24 -10.45 -14.28
N ILE A 321 5.48 -10.46 -13.19
CA ILE A 321 4.27 -11.28 -13.07
C ILE A 321 3.06 -10.36 -12.95
N ILE A 322 1.87 -10.89 -13.22
CA ILE A 322 0.64 -10.19 -12.83
C ILE A 322 0.52 -10.31 -11.31
N PRO A 323 0.47 -9.19 -10.56
CA PRO A 323 0.34 -9.25 -9.11
C PRO A 323 -0.99 -9.86 -8.70
N GLU A 324 -1.02 -10.64 -7.63
CA GLU A 324 -2.24 -11.23 -7.06
C GLU A 324 -3.13 -10.17 -6.39
N GLY A 325 -2.49 -9.14 -5.83
CA GLY A 325 -3.15 -7.98 -5.18
C GLY A 325 -2.39 -6.69 -5.38
N SER A 326 -2.97 -5.58 -4.93
CA SER A 326 -2.47 -4.24 -5.18
C SER A 326 -2.57 -3.83 -6.68
N TYR A 327 -1.97 -2.71 -7.04
CA TYR A 327 -1.93 -2.16 -8.40
C TYR A 327 -0.51 -1.78 -8.82
N VAL A 328 0.47 -2.50 -8.31
CA VAL A 328 1.87 -2.26 -8.62
C VAL A 328 2.44 -3.40 -9.45
N ILE A 329 3.28 -3.05 -10.42
CA ILE A 329 4.12 -4.01 -11.14
C ILE A 329 5.52 -3.94 -10.55
N TRP A 330 6.08 -5.08 -10.23
CA TRP A 330 7.47 -5.24 -9.83
C TRP A 330 8.26 -5.72 -11.06
N LEU A 331 8.89 -4.77 -11.74
CA LEU A 331 9.58 -4.98 -13.02
C LEU A 331 11.04 -5.31 -12.78
N ASP A 332 11.46 -6.50 -13.19
CA ASP A 332 12.85 -6.97 -13.16
C ASP A 332 13.55 -6.57 -14.47
N LEU A 333 14.61 -5.77 -14.37
CA LEU A 333 15.43 -5.31 -15.48
C LEU A 333 16.85 -5.92 -15.46
N ARG A 334 17.12 -6.90 -14.58
CA ARG A 334 18.43 -7.56 -14.46
C ARG A 334 18.93 -8.15 -15.79
N GLY A 335 18.03 -8.57 -16.66
CA GLY A 335 18.39 -9.13 -17.98
C GLY A 335 19.07 -8.17 -18.94
N TYR A 336 19.04 -6.84 -18.65
CA TYR A 336 19.75 -5.85 -19.45
C TYR A 336 21.22 -5.67 -19.02
N ASN A 337 21.64 -6.21 -17.88
CA ASN A 337 22.98 -6.11 -17.32
C ASN A 337 23.47 -4.65 -17.17
N LEU A 338 22.58 -3.75 -16.77
CA LEU A 338 22.84 -2.34 -16.48
C LEU A 338 22.90 -2.13 -14.97
N SER A 339 23.66 -1.15 -14.52
CA SER A 339 23.62 -0.71 -13.12
C SER A 339 22.31 0.02 -12.79
N ASP A 340 21.98 0.14 -11.50
CA ASP A 340 20.83 0.93 -11.03
C ASP A 340 20.86 2.37 -11.53
N GLU A 341 22.05 2.98 -11.59
CA GLU A 341 22.23 4.35 -12.07
C GLU A 341 21.97 4.48 -13.57
N GLU A 342 22.45 3.52 -14.38
CA GLU A 342 22.19 3.49 -15.82
C GLU A 342 20.69 3.26 -16.10
N ILE A 343 20.04 2.36 -15.36
CA ILE A 343 18.60 2.14 -15.44
C ILE A 343 17.85 3.41 -15.09
N LYS A 344 18.19 4.07 -13.99
CA LYS A 344 17.62 5.33 -13.55
C LYS A 344 17.80 6.42 -14.60
N HIS A 345 18.99 6.55 -15.18
CA HIS A 345 19.25 7.53 -16.24
C HIS A 345 18.35 7.30 -17.46
N LYS A 346 18.27 6.06 -17.94
CA LYS A 346 17.40 5.69 -19.08
C LYS A 346 15.94 6.01 -18.80
N ILE A 347 15.44 5.66 -17.63
CA ILE A 347 14.03 5.88 -17.24
C ILE A 347 13.71 7.37 -17.14
N ILE A 348 14.55 8.15 -16.46
CA ILE A 348 14.27 9.56 -16.19
C ILE A 348 14.61 10.45 -17.37
N ASN A 349 15.82 10.31 -17.93
CA ASN A 349 16.37 11.28 -18.89
C ASN A 349 16.08 10.92 -20.35
N GLU A 350 15.88 9.63 -20.66
CA GLU A 350 15.60 9.19 -22.02
C GLU A 350 14.13 8.83 -22.23
N ALA A 351 13.52 8.07 -21.29
CA ALA A 351 12.08 7.72 -21.39
C ALA A 351 11.15 8.79 -20.80
N HIS A 352 11.65 9.76 -20.06
CA HIS A 352 10.90 10.79 -19.34
C HIS A 352 9.82 10.18 -18.43
N LEU A 353 10.20 9.15 -17.69
CA LEU A 353 9.35 8.48 -16.71
C LEU A 353 9.86 8.70 -15.30
N VAL A 354 8.96 8.72 -14.34
CA VAL A 354 9.28 8.71 -12.91
C VAL A 354 8.72 7.43 -12.32
N LEU A 355 9.59 6.46 -12.09
CA LEU A 355 9.28 5.18 -11.44
C LEU A 355 9.93 5.15 -10.06
N GLN A 356 9.65 4.11 -9.27
CA GLN A 356 10.33 3.94 -7.99
C GLN A 356 11.35 2.81 -8.10
N GLY A 357 12.62 3.15 -7.94
CA GLY A 357 13.73 2.19 -7.97
C GLY A 357 13.59 1.12 -6.89
N GLY A 358 13.92 -0.11 -7.24
CA GLY A 358 13.78 -1.25 -6.36
C GLY A 358 14.71 -1.20 -5.15
N SER A 359 15.85 -0.56 -5.26
CA SER A 359 16.78 -0.30 -4.14
C SER A 359 16.16 0.49 -2.97
N ASN A 360 15.02 1.18 -3.19
CA ASN A 360 14.24 1.80 -2.10
C ASN A 360 13.41 0.79 -1.29
N PHE A 361 13.25 -0.44 -1.78
CA PHE A 361 12.51 -1.53 -1.11
C PHE A 361 13.44 -2.55 -0.50
N ASP A 362 14.61 -2.72 -1.09
CA ASP A 362 15.70 -3.54 -0.62
C ASP A 362 17.00 -3.06 -1.28
N SER A 363 17.95 -2.60 -0.48
CA SER A 363 19.19 -2.00 -0.99
C SER A 363 20.11 -2.99 -1.70
N ILE A 364 19.93 -4.27 -1.49
CA ILE A 364 20.74 -5.35 -2.06
C ILE A 364 19.98 -6.07 -3.17
N TYR A 365 18.84 -6.66 -2.83
CA TYR A 365 18.07 -7.53 -3.74
C TYR A 365 17.06 -6.78 -4.59
N GLY A 366 16.77 -5.52 -4.27
CA GLY A 366 15.94 -4.63 -5.08
C GLY A 366 16.68 -3.94 -6.23
N GLN A 367 18.01 -4.07 -6.32
CA GLN A 367 18.78 -3.47 -7.41
C GLN A 367 18.31 -3.99 -8.77
N GLN A 368 18.29 -3.09 -9.76
CA GLN A 368 17.82 -3.36 -11.12
C GLN A 368 16.32 -3.70 -11.24
N PHE A 369 15.56 -3.53 -10.15
CA PHE A 369 14.09 -3.58 -10.22
C PHE A 369 13.48 -2.17 -10.24
N GLN A 370 12.26 -2.10 -10.76
CA GLN A 370 11.45 -0.87 -10.74
C GLN A 370 10.02 -1.20 -10.31
N ARG A 371 9.47 -0.41 -9.38
CA ARG A 371 8.05 -0.48 -9.07
C ARG A 371 7.28 0.51 -9.92
N ILE A 372 6.27 0.04 -10.63
CA ILE A 372 5.37 0.83 -11.48
C ILE A 372 3.97 0.81 -10.87
N CYS A 373 3.42 1.97 -10.53
CA CYS A 373 2.04 2.12 -10.10
C CYS A 373 1.15 2.37 -11.33
N ILE A 374 0.21 1.48 -11.60
CA ILE A 374 -0.57 1.49 -12.86
C ILE A 374 -1.99 2.10 -12.78
N PRO A 375 -2.52 2.60 -11.66
CA PRO A 375 -3.86 3.16 -11.63
C PRO A 375 -3.89 4.58 -12.25
N SER A 376 -3.71 4.60 -13.56
CA SER A 376 -3.76 5.79 -14.42
C SER A 376 -4.52 5.44 -15.70
N PRO A 377 -5.05 6.41 -16.47
CA PRO A 377 -5.70 6.16 -17.76
C PRO A 377 -4.86 5.24 -18.65
N ARG A 378 -5.51 4.27 -19.30
CA ARG A 378 -4.83 3.23 -20.07
C ARG A 378 -3.92 3.80 -21.15
N SER A 379 -4.33 4.89 -21.81
CA SER A 379 -3.51 5.57 -22.80
C SER A 379 -2.19 6.09 -22.21
N MET A 380 -2.20 6.58 -20.98
CA MET A 380 -0.98 7.03 -20.28
C MET A 380 -0.06 5.86 -19.94
N ILE A 381 -0.62 4.72 -19.50
CA ILE A 381 0.15 3.51 -19.24
C ILE A 381 0.76 2.98 -20.52
N GLN A 382 -0.01 2.93 -21.61
CA GLN A 382 0.49 2.49 -22.92
C GLN A 382 1.65 3.38 -23.40
N GLU A 383 1.52 4.70 -23.30
CA GLU A 383 2.60 5.62 -23.64
C GLU A 383 3.85 5.41 -22.77
N ALA A 384 3.68 5.21 -21.46
CA ALA A 384 4.81 4.96 -20.57
C ALA A 384 5.56 3.67 -20.96
N PHE A 385 4.85 2.60 -21.29
CA PHE A 385 5.46 1.33 -21.70
C PHE A 385 6.13 1.41 -23.07
N GLU A 386 5.55 2.15 -24.03
CA GLU A 386 6.20 2.43 -25.31
C GLU A 386 7.50 3.26 -25.14
N ARG A 387 7.53 4.21 -24.20
CA ARG A 387 8.73 4.95 -23.87
C ARG A 387 9.81 4.04 -23.24
N LEU A 388 9.41 3.13 -22.33
CA LEU A 388 10.33 2.12 -21.77
C LEU A 388 10.92 1.23 -22.88
N TYR A 389 10.07 0.71 -23.75
CA TYR A 389 10.49 -0.12 -24.87
C TYR A 389 11.57 0.57 -25.73
N LYS A 390 11.35 1.83 -26.12
CA LYS A 390 12.28 2.58 -26.99
C LYS A 390 13.67 2.79 -26.39
N VAL A 391 13.80 2.82 -25.06
CA VAL A 391 15.09 3.08 -24.39
C VAL A 391 15.80 1.80 -23.96
N PHE A 392 15.08 0.68 -23.86
CA PHE A 392 15.66 -0.58 -23.43
C PHE A 392 15.86 -1.58 -24.59
N GLU A 393 15.12 -1.46 -25.69
CA GLU A 393 15.20 -2.28 -26.90
C GLU A 393 15.61 -1.46 -28.14
#